data_d009f4e908d9cdb888745d50c227565a
#
_entry.id   d009f4e908d9cdb888745d50c227565a
#
_cell.length_a   1.000
_cell.length_b   1.000
_cell.length_c   1.000
_cell.angle_alpha   90.00
_cell.angle_beta   90.00
_cell.angle_gamma   90.00
#
_symmetry.space_group_name_H-M   'P 1'
#
loop_
_entity.id
_entity.type
_entity.pdbx_description
1 polymer ?
#
loop_
_entity_poly.entity_id
_entity_poly.type
_entity_poly.pdbx_seq_one_letter_code
_entity_poly.pdbx_strand_id
1 'polypeptide(L)'
;MMNRLMTTVTIGAVLTCLGGGLTTRAQEVALTPKSLQAALEAKPSGAEADRLAARIREYFGGADALAQGGTAKIDDLLVAFAIEAPATDASVPPPRVSSDAVLFTMPLTRVGATNVYAGVAQLANGTAFTWHYEIGSRHLGGGQLEAYETHPDSLPQPGVPRGTVKQMPPWESKIFAGTKRDWWVYVPAQYTDASPAAVMVFQDGAGPKDYVPTVFDNLIAKKDMPVTVAIFIQPGIRADGGANRSFEYDTLSDQYARFLLEEILPEVEKTVMLRHDAASRAISGASSGGICAFTVAWERPNEFSKVLSWIGSFTNIASGKTVREGGHNYEAMVRKTPRKPIRVFLQDGANDLDNANGNWPLANQTLAKSLSFARYDYRFEFGQGFHSNRHGRAILPDSLRWLWRGYTP
;
A
#
# COMPACT_ATOMS: atom_id res chain seq x y z
N MET A 1 -49.66 15.75 63.82
CA MET A 1 -48.93 15.73 65.09
C MET A 1 -47.45 15.80 64.81
N MET A 2 -46.84 16.81 65.38
CA MET A 2 -45.45 17.10 65.71
C MET A 2 -44.43 17.16 64.58
N ASN A 3 -44.14 18.34 64.14
CA ASN A 3 -43.14 19.37 64.56
C ASN A 3 -41.82 18.84 65.12
N ARG A 4 -40.69 19.16 64.44
CA ARG A 4 -39.42 19.75 64.95
C ARG A 4 -38.47 20.03 63.79
N LEU A 5 -38.29 21.25 63.54
CA LEU A 5 -37.26 22.22 63.95
C LEU A 5 -35.93 22.11 63.16
N MET A 6 -35.69 23.18 62.49
CA MET A 6 -34.41 23.62 61.83
C MET A 6 -33.27 23.74 62.85
N THR A 7 -32.07 23.47 62.38
CA THR A 7 -30.88 24.17 62.89
C THR A 7 -29.93 24.42 61.71
N THR A 8 -29.81 25.70 61.37
CA THR A 8 -28.85 26.24 60.39
C THR A 8 -27.51 26.39 61.07
N VAL A 9 -26.44 25.78 60.48
CA VAL A 9 -25.06 26.08 60.87
C VAL A 9 -24.39 26.69 59.67
N THR A 10 -24.08 27.95 59.76
CA THR A 10 -23.29 28.71 58.81
C THR A 10 -21.81 28.55 59.14
N ILE A 11 -21.04 27.84 58.28
CA ILE A 11 -19.60 27.83 58.35
C ILE A 11 -19.06 28.58 57.16
N GLY A 12 -18.51 29.75 57.39
CA GLY A 12 -17.80 30.53 56.40
C GLY A 12 -16.48 29.86 56.02
N ALA A 13 -16.35 29.52 54.75
CA ALA A 13 -15.09 29.04 54.17
C ALA A 13 -14.45 30.21 53.39
N VAL A 14 -13.31 30.65 53.88
CA VAL A 14 -12.40 31.59 53.22
C VAL A 14 -11.84 30.88 51.96
N LEU A 15 -12.19 31.34 50.78
CA LEU A 15 -11.64 30.90 49.51
C LEU A 15 -10.34 31.65 49.28
N THR A 16 -9.19 31.00 49.52
CA THR A 16 -7.89 31.44 49.02
C THR A 16 -7.78 30.97 47.55
N CYS A 17 -7.92 31.93 46.62
CA CYS A 17 -7.59 31.69 45.20
C CYS A 17 -6.11 31.50 45.00
N LEU A 18 -5.64 30.28 44.95
CA LEU A 18 -4.36 29.93 44.34
C LEU A 18 -4.54 29.86 42.82
N GLY A 19 -4.12 30.93 42.15
CA GLY A 19 -4.05 30.99 40.68
C GLY A 19 -3.01 30.03 40.15
N GLY A 20 -3.40 28.78 39.96
CA GLY A 20 -2.65 27.82 39.14
C GLY A 20 -3.05 28.03 37.67
N GLY A 21 -2.24 28.79 36.93
CA GLY A 21 -2.38 28.87 35.48
C GLY A 21 -2.19 27.48 34.86
N LEU A 22 -3.28 26.80 34.52
CA LEU A 22 -3.29 25.70 33.59
C LEU A 22 -2.96 26.25 32.20
N THR A 23 -1.65 26.33 31.87
CA THR A 23 -1.23 26.45 30.50
C THR A 23 -1.64 25.16 29.80
N THR A 24 -2.78 25.18 29.12
CA THR A 24 -3.12 24.18 28.12
C THR A 24 -2.00 24.19 27.10
N ARG A 25 -1.10 23.20 27.17
CA ARG A 25 -0.16 22.92 26.11
C ARG A 25 -1.00 22.60 24.88
N ALA A 26 -1.12 23.57 23.97
CA ALA A 26 -1.72 23.31 22.67
C ALA A 26 -1.00 22.10 22.10
N GLN A 27 -1.73 21.04 21.77
CA GLN A 27 -1.17 19.83 21.18
C GLN A 27 -0.54 20.27 19.85
N GLU A 28 0.78 20.29 19.81
CA GLU A 28 1.52 20.78 18.65
C GLU A 28 1.19 19.85 17.47
N VAL A 29 0.61 20.40 16.41
CA VAL A 29 0.23 19.64 15.22
C VAL A 29 1.48 18.95 14.65
N ALA A 30 1.37 17.66 14.37
CA ALA A 30 2.45 16.86 13.78
C ALA A 30 2.99 17.52 12.50
N LEU A 31 4.31 17.49 12.33
CA LEU A 31 4.94 18.05 11.15
C LEU A 31 4.56 17.23 9.92
N THR A 32 4.25 17.90 8.81
CA THR A 32 4.00 17.30 7.49
C THR A 32 4.89 18.00 6.46
N PRO A 33 5.12 17.44 5.26
CA PRO A 33 5.84 18.13 4.21
C PRO A 33 5.29 19.54 3.95
N LYS A 34 3.97 19.68 3.85
CA LYS A 34 3.29 20.98 3.64
C LYS A 34 3.56 21.97 4.79
N SER A 35 3.43 21.54 6.04
CA SER A 35 3.67 22.44 7.19
C SER A 35 5.17 22.77 7.36
N LEU A 36 6.06 21.84 6.99
CA LEU A 36 7.49 22.08 6.96
C LEU A 36 7.86 23.11 5.90
N GLN A 37 7.28 23.02 4.69
CA GLN A 37 7.47 24.00 3.63
C GLN A 37 7.12 25.42 4.12
N ALA A 38 5.92 25.59 4.68
CA ALA A 38 5.47 26.89 5.22
C ALA A 38 6.38 27.41 6.34
N ALA A 39 6.86 26.52 7.22
CA ALA A 39 7.77 26.89 8.30
C ALA A 39 9.16 27.34 7.79
N LEU A 40 9.69 26.73 6.73
CA LEU A 40 10.94 27.12 6.09
C LEU A 40 10.80 28.47 5.35
N GLU A 41 9.67 28.69 4.66
CA GLU A 41 9.36 29.95 3.97
C GLU A 41 9.26 31.13 4.93
N ALA A 42 8.85 30.91 6.18
CA ALA A 42 8.80 31.93 7.23
C ALA A 42 10.20 32.39 7.72
N LYS A 43 11.28 31.69 7.33
CA LYS A 43 12.67 32.01 7.67
C LYS A 43 12.87 32.20 9.20
N PRO A 44 12.55 31.22 10.04
CA PRO A 44 12.62 31.34 11.49
C PRO A 44 14.04 31.64 11.97
N SER A 45 14.16 32.38 13.06
CA SER A 45 15.45 32.73 13.69
C SER A 45 15.38 32.55 15.21
N GLY A 46 16.55 32.52 15.87
CA GLY A 46 16.64 32.39 17.32
C GLY A 46 15.81 31.20 17.85
N ALA A 47 15.08 31.41 18.92
CA ALA A 47 14.30 30.37 19.60
C ALA A 47 13.23 29.68 18.69
N GLU A 48 12.74 30.33 17.64
CA GLU A 48 11.81 29.72 16.68
C GLU A 48 12.51 28.73 15.78
N ALA A 49 13.72 29.07 15.31
CA ALA A 49 14.54 28.14 14.54
C ALA A 49 14.94 26.91 15.35
N ASP A 50 15.30 27.11 16.63
CA ASP A 50 15.64 26.00 17.53
C ASP A 50 14.45 25.05 17.74
N ARG A 51 13.25 25.60 17.94
CA ARG A 51 12.02 24.80 18.04
C ARG A 51 11.74 24.04 16.75
N LEU A 52 11.84 24.70 15.59
CA LEU A 52 11.64 24.02 14.30
C LEU A 52 12.67 22.91 14.08
N ALA A 53 13.94 23.15 14.38
CA ALA A 53 14.99 22.15 14.27
C ALA A 53 14.73 20.93 15.18
N ALA A 54 14.24 21.15 16.41
CA ALA A 54 13.85 20.06 17.30
C ALA A 54 12.69 19.23 16.71
N ARG A 55 11.66 19.88 16.17
CA ARG A 55 10.54 19.20 15.51
C ARG A 55 10.96 18.43 14.25
N ILE A 56 11.89 18.98 13.47
CA ILE A 56 12.44 18.29 12.30
C ILE A 56 13.18 17.03 12.74
N ARG A 57 14.03 17.10 13.80
CA ARG A 57 14.69 15.91 14.36
C ARG A 57 13.68 14.84 14.76
N GLU A 58 12.66 15.20 15.52
CA GLU A 58 11.60 14.27 15.92
C GLU A 58 10.89 13.65 14.70
N TYR A 59 10.49 14.47 13.74
CA TYR A 59 9.78 14.02 12.53
C TYR A 59 10.59 13.04 11.68
N PHE A 60 11.91 13.21 11.64
CA PHE A 60 12.81 12.35 10.87
C PHE A 60 13.42 11.20 11.69
N GLY A 61 13.05 11.03 12.96
CA GLY A 61 13.46 9.88 13.77
C GLY A 61 14.65 10.13 14.70
N GLY A 62 14.96 11.40 14.97
CA GLY A 62 16.01 11.80 15.92
C GLY A 62 17.26 12.39 15.25
N ALA A 63 18.16 12.94 16.10
CA ALA A 63 19.40 13.57 15.64
C ALA A 63 20.33 12.58 14.91
N ASP A 64 20.45 11.35 15.42
CA ASP A 64 21.29 10.32 14.81
C ASP A 64 20.81 9.93 13.42
N ALA A 65 19.47 9.83 13.22
CA ALA A 65 18.90 9.57 11.91
C ALA A 65 19.18 10.70 10.91
N LEU A 66 19.10 11.97 11.36
CA LEU A 66 19.44 13.11 10.51
C LEU A 66 20.93 13.21 10.20
N ALA A 67 21.81 12.84 11.13
CA ALA A 67 23.25 12.82 10.88
C ALA A 67 23.68 11.78 9.83
N GLN A 68 22.88 10.72 9.67
CA GLN A 68 23.06 9.71 8.62
C GLN A 68 22.32 10.03 7.30
N GLY A 69 21.57 11.15 7.28
CA GLY A 69 20.67 11.51 6.20
C GLY A 69 19.26 10.97 6.40
N GLY A 70 18.33 11.86 6.78
CA GLY A 70 16.94 11.50 7.10
C GLY A 70 16.22 10.84 5.92
N THR A 71 15.44 9.82 6.18
CA THR A 71 14.59 9.18 5.17
C THR A 71 13.54 10.18 4.65
N ALA A 72 13.36 10.27 3.32
CA ALA A 72 12.38 11.16 2.71
C ALA A 72 10.96 10.92 3.27
N LYS A 73 10.27 12.00 3.62
CA LYS A 73 8.88 11.97 4.08
C LYS A 73 7.98 12.44 2.95
N ILE A 74 7.09 11.57 2.52
CA ILE A 74 6.25 11.78 1.33
C ILE A 74 4.80 11.92 1.77
N ASP A 75 4.15 12.96 1.26
CA ASP A 75 2.71 13.21 1.38
C ASP A 75 2.19 13.60 0.00
N ASP A 76 1.49 12.70 -0.66
CA ASP A 76 1.14 12.77 -2.09
C ASP A 76 2.36 13.12 -2.97
N LEU A 77 2.37 14.32 -3.52
CA LEU A 77 3.42 14.83 -4.41
C LEU A 77 4.43 15.74 -3.70
N LEU A 78 4.25 16.02 -2.41
CA LEU A 78 5.19 16.77 -1.59
C LEU A 78 6.16 15.83 -0.89
N VAL A 79 7.45 16.12 -1.02
CA VAL A 79 8.50 15.31 -0.42
C VAL A 79 9.41 16.19 0.42
N ALA A 80 9.50 15.89 1.71
CA ALA A 80 10.38 16.58 2.64
C ALA A 80 11.68 15.79 2.85
N PHE A 81 12.78 16.52 2.89
CA PHE A 81 14.12 16.03 3.14
C PHE A 81 14.74 16.83 4.28
N ALA A 82 15.55 16.19 5.11
CA ALA A 82 16.33 16.87 6.12
C ALA A 82 17.61 16.11 6.47
N ILE A 83 18.66 16.86 6.80
CA ILE A 83 19.94 16.34 7.24
C ILE A 83 20.52 17.23 8.34
N GLU A 84 21.27 16.65 9.27
CA GLU A 84 22.07 17.38 10.22
C GLU A 84 23.54 17.36 9.77
N ALA A 85 24.10 18.54 9.54
CA ALA A 85 25.48 18.70 9.12
C ALA A 85 26.13 19.88 9.87
N PRO A 86 27.43 19.83 10.18
CA PRO A 86 28.14 20.97 10.72
C PRO A 86 27.91 22.21 9.85
N ALA A 87 27.91 23.38 10.45
CA ALA A 87 27.88 24.63 9.72
C ALA A 87 29.05 24.65 8.72
N THR A 88 28.74 24.71 7.46
CA THR A 88 29.79 24.82 6.44
C THR A 88 30.33 26.26 6.39
N ASP A 89 31.62 26.41 6.16
CA ASP A 89 32.24 27.69 5.81
C ASP A 89 31.52 28.25 4.57
N ALA A 90 31.44 29.56 4.42
CA ALA A 90 30.79 30.23 3.30
C ALA A 90 31.34 29.80 1.92
N SER A 91 32.52 29.18 1.89
CA SER A 91 33.14 28.61 0.69
C SER A 91 32.57 27.22 0.27
N VAL A 92 31.87 26.51 1.19
CA VAL A 92 31.28 25.18 0.91
C VAL A 92 29.79 25.32 0.65
N PRO A 93 29.29 24.81 -0.50
CA PRO A 93 27.86 24.83 -0.79
C PRO A 93 27.03 24.16 0.31
N PRO A 94 25.81 24.62 0.58
CA PRO A 94 24.92 23.96 1.51
C PRO A 94 24.64 22.51 1.08
N PRO A 95 24.31 21.61 2.05
CA PRO A 95 23.85 20.29 1.72
C PRO A 95 22.73 20.31 0.68
N ARG A 96 22.73 19.37 -0.23
CA ARG A 96 21.67 19.21 -1.24
C ARG A 96 21.19 17.77 -1.36
N VAL A 97 20.03 17.61 -1.93
CA VAL A 97 19.49 16.31 -2.40
C VAL A 97 19.76 16.19 -3.87
N SER A 98 20.27 15.06 -4.32
CA SER A 98 20.58 14.79 -5.72
C SER A 98 20.18 13.37 -6.13
N SER A 99 20.10 13.15 -7.43
CA SER A 99 19.89 11.83 -8.02
C SER A 99 20.88 11.62 -9.17
N ASP A 100 21.45 10.42 -9.25
CA ASP A 100 22.29 10.02 -10.39
C ASP A 100 21.44 9.48 -11.55
N ALA A 101 20.20 9.09 -11.27
CA ALA A 101 19.31 8.46 -12.26
C ALA A 101 18.51 9.47 -13.09
N VAL A 102 18.25 10.66 -12.53
CA VAL A 102 17.47 11.74 -13.17
C VAL A 102 18.12 13.10 -12.88
N LEU A 103 17.83 14.10 -13.72
CA LEU A 103 18.30 15.47 -13.49
C LEU A 103 17.51 16.12 -12.35
N PHE A 104 17.78 15.69 -11.11
CA PHE A 104 17.18 16.24 -9.92
C PHE A 104 18.28 16.67 -8.96
N THR A 105 18.27 17.95 -8.59
CA THR A 105 19.10 18.48 -7.53
C THR A 105 18.36 19.60 -6.81
N MET A 106 18.41 19.60 -5.48
CA MET A 106 17.74 20.59 -4.63
C MET A 106 18.63 20.98 -3.45
N PRO A 107 19.06 22.25 -3.36
CA PRO A 107 19.77 22.73 -2.18
C PRO A 107 18.83 22.71 -0.95
N LEU A 108 19.37 22.36 0.22
CA LEU A 108 18.61 22.41 1.47
C LEU A 108 18.84 23.76 2.15
N THR A 109 17.79 24.25 2.80
CA THR A 109 17.82 25.50 3.58
C THR A 109 18.25 25.21 5.01
N ARG A 110 19.23 25.97 5.52
CA ARG A 110 19.62 25.94 6.92
C ARG A 110 18.52 26.51 7.80
N VAL A 111 18.17 25.83 8.88
CA VAL A 111 17.16 26.28 9.84
C VAL A 111 17.79 27.24 10.84
N GLY A 112 17.71 28.53 10.57
CA GLY A 112 18.33 29.57 11.38
C GLY A 112 19.86 29.38 11.53
N ALA A 113 20.34 29.43 12.78
CA ALA A 113 21.77 29.20 13.13
C ALA A 113 22.04 27.73 13.52
N THR A 114 21.07 26.83 13.44
CA THR A 114 21.21 25.40 13.81
C THR A 114 22.05 24.63 12.80
N ASN A 115 22.38 23.37 13.09
CA ASN A 115 23.05 22.47 12.16
C ASN A 115 22.05 21.63 11.33
N VAL A 116 20.75 21.91 11.41
CA VAL A 116 19.70 21.24 10.64
C VAL A 116 19.48 21.96 9.32
N TYR A 117 19.50 21.19 8.24
CA TYR A 117 19.14 21.63 6.90
C TYR A 117 17.91 20.85 6.43
N ALA A 118 16.95 21.52 5.82
CA ALA A 118 15.73 20.90 5.33
C ALA A 118 15.26 21.53 4.03
N GLY A 119 14.43 20.81 3.30
CA GLY A 119 13.78 21.29 2.10
C GLY A 119 12.59 20.44 1.73
N VAL A 120 11.69 21.00 0.92
CA VAL A 120 10.52 20.31 0.41
C VAL A 120 10.47 20.49 -1.11
N ALA A 121 10.31 19.38 -1.82
CA ALA A 121 10.10 19.38 -3.27
C ALA A 121 8.65 19.02 -3.61
N GLN A 122 8.10 19.69 -4.62
CA GLN A 122 6.89 19.29 -5.31
C GLN A 122 7.29 18.44 -6.51
N LEU A 123 6.83 17.19 -6.58
CA LEU A 123 7.14 16.28 -7.69
C LEU A 123 5.93 16.12 -8.62
N ALA A 124 6.17 15.70 -9.85
CA ALA A 124 5.09 15.31 -10.75
C ALA A 124 4.52 13.94 -10.34
N ASN A 125 3.23 13.74 -10.60
CA ASN A 125 2.58 12.45 -10.37
C ASN A 125 3.24 11.33 -11.19
N GLY A 126 3.53 10.20 -10.55
CA GLY A 126 4.21 9.06 -11.17
C GLY A 126 5.74 9.19 -11.23
N THR A 127 6.32 10.19 -10.57
CA THR A 127 7.78 10.33 -10.47
C THR A 127 8.37 9.24 -9.57
N ALA A 128 9.41 8.56 -10.06
CA ALA A 128 10.16 7.59 -9.26
C ALA A 128 11.65 7.63 -9.64
N PHE A 129 12.51 7.73 -8.64
CA PHE A 129 13.96 7.75 -8.82
C PHE A 129 14.69 7.39 -7.52
N THR A 130 15.98 7.04 -7.62
CA THR A 130 16.90 6.94 -6.48
C THR A 130 17.51 8.29 -6.17
N TRP A 131 17.73 8.58 -4.91
CA TRP A 131 18.26 9.86 -4.44
C TRP A 131 19.24 9.68 -3.27
N HIS A 132 20.05 10.70 -3.01
CA HIS A 132 20.97 10.78 -1.87
C HIS A 132 21.20 12.23 -1.44
N TYR A 133 21.76 12.42 -0.24
CA TYR A 133 22.26 13.73 0.18
C TYR A 133 23.71 13.91 -0.24
N GLU A 134 24.06 15.13 -0.64
CA GLU A 134 25.42 15.56 -0.91
C GLU A 134 25.86 16.66 0.05
N ILE A 135 27.03 16.48 0.69
CA ILE A 135 27.71 17.49 1.52
C ILE A 135 29.14 17.60 1.02
N GLY A 136 29.44 18.66 0.26
CA GLY A 136 30.71 18.74 -0.46
C GLY A 136 30.85 17.56 -1.42
N SER A 137 31.88 16.73 -1.24
CA SER A 137 32.14 15.51 -2.01
C SER A 137 31.57 14.22 -1.38
N ARG A 138 30.87 14.32 -0.26
CA ARG A 138 30.35 13.16 0.45
C ARG A 138 28.89 12.89 0.08
N HIS A 139 28.57 11.63 -0.18
CA HIS A 139 27.19 11.15 -0.33
C HIS A 139 26.75 10.47 0.96
N LEU A 140 25.55 10.76 1.44
CA LEU A 140 24.96 10.20 2.65
C LEU A 140 23.50 9.86 2.46
N GLY A 141 23.02 8.84 3.17
CA GLY A 141 21.63 8.43 3.16
C GLY A 141 21.11 8.13 1.77
N GLY A 142 19.82 8.40 1.57
CA GLY A 142 19.18 8.19 0.28
C GLY A 142 18.29 6.98 0.24
N GLY A 143 17.86 6.62 -0.95
CA GLY A 143 16.98 5.49 -1.18
C GLY A 143 16.12 5.62 -2.44
N GLN A 144 15.08 4.82 -2.50
CA GLN A 144 14.06 4.89 -3.55
C GLN A 144 12.98 5.90 -3.15
N LEU A 145 12.53 6.69 -4.10
CA LEU A 145 11.46 7.65 -3.94
C LEU A 145 10.42 7.43 -5.03
N GLU A 146 9.16 7.39 -4.64
CA GLU A 146 8.00 7.34 -5.54
C GLU A 146 6.94 8.31 -5.04
N ALA A 147 6.45 9.20 -5.90
CA ALA A 147 5.41 10.17 -5.63
C ALA A 147 4.20 9.91 -6.52
N TYR A 148 3.06 9.63 -5.89
CA TYR A 148 1.78 9.43 -6.54
C TYR A 148 0.71 10.24 -5.82
N GLU A 149 -0.18 10.84 -6.60
CA GLU A 149 -1.36 11.51 -6.07
C GLU A 149 -2.36 10.48 -5.51
N THR A 150 -2.89 10.73 -4.33
CA THR A 150 -3.90 9.87 -3.73
C THR A 150 -5.22 10.03 -4.49
N HIS A 151 -5.72 8.94 -5.06
CA HIS A 151 -7.01 8.96 -5.75
C HIS A 151 -8.14 9.32 -4.76
N PRO A 152 -9.07 10.23 -5.10
CA PRO A 152 -10.15 10.64 -4.19
C PRO A 152 -10.97 9.46 -3.63
N ASP A 153 -11.20 8.41 -4.44
CA ASP A 153 -11.93 7.22 -3.99
C ASP A 153 -11.10 6.27 -3.10
N SER A 154 -9.85 6.58 -2.86
CA SER A 154 -9.02 5.90 -1.85
C SER A 154 -9.14 6.54 -0.46
N LEU A 155 -9.87 7.65 -0.35
CA LEU A 155 -10.11 8.37 0.91
C LEU A 155 -11.55 8.16 1.37
N PRO A 156 -11.81 8.10 2.69
CA PRO A 156 -13.17 8.02 3.22
C PRO A 156 -14.03 9.20 2.74
N GLN A 157 -15.22 8.90 2.18
CA GLN A 157 -16.14 9.91 1.69
C GLN A 157 -17.30 10.12 2.69
N PRO A 158 -17.75 11.38 2.92
CA PRO A 158 -18.90 11.63 3.75
C PRO A 158 -20.17 10.96 3.20
N GLY A 159 -20.95 10.33 4.07
CA GLY A 159 -22.22 9.71 3.70
C GLY A 159 -22.11 8.35 3.00
N VAL A 160 -20.90 7.87 2.70
CA VAL A 160 -20.71 6.53 2.15
C VAL A 160 -20.78 5.49 3.29
N PRO A 161 -21.71 4.51 3.22
CA PRO A 161 -21.80 3.44 4.20
C PRO A 161 -20.53 2.58 4.20
N ARG A 162 -20.01 2.28 5.40
CA ARG A 162 -18.77 1.49 5.54
C ARG A 162 -19.09 0.03 5.82
N GLY A 163 -18.44 -0.87 5.07
CA GLY A 163 -18.42 -2.29 5.36
C GLY A 163 -17.58 -2.64 6.58
N THR A 164 -17.54 -3.91 6.92
CA THR A 164 -16.82 -4.42 8.08
C THR A 164 -15.73 -5.41 7.66
N VAL A 165 -14.54 -5.29 8.27
CA VAL A 165 -13.47 -6.28 8.15
C VAL A 165 -13.45 -7.13 9.40
N LYS A 166 -13.56 -8.45 9.24
CA LYS A 166 -13.49 -9.41 10.34
C LYS A 166 -12.26 -10.29 10.18
N GLN A 167 -11.44 -10.38 11.21
CA GLN A 167 -10.39 -11.40 11.27
C GLN A 167 -11.04 -12.75 11.53
N MET A 168 -10.69 -13.71 10.71
CA MET A 168 -11.16 -15.08 10.83
C MET A 168 -10.19 -15.90 11.72
N PRO A 169 -10.64 -17.01 12.31
CA PRO A 169 -9.71 -17.93 12.98
C PRO A 169 -8.60 -18.36 12.02
N PRO A 170 -7.35 -18.48 12.47
CA PRO A 170 -6.25 -18.92 11.64
C PRO A 170 -6.58 -20.22 10.91
N TRP A 171 -6.32 -20.26 9.60
CA TRP A 171 -6.68 -21.41 8.77
C TRP A 171 -5.53 -22.42 8.65
N GLU A 172 -5.81 -23.68 8.98
CA GLU A 172 -4.93 -24.81 8.73
C GLU A 172 -5.36 -25.51 7.45
N SER A 173 -4.50 -25.43 6.41
CA SER A 173 -4.84 -25.97 5.12
C SER A 173 -4.62 -27.48 5.01
N LYS A 174 -5.54 -28.16 4.36
CA LYS A 174 -5.38 -29.58 3.97
C LYS A 174 -4.62 -29.70 2.66
N ILE A 175 -4.86 -28.76 1.72
CA ILE A 175 -4.21 -28.71 0.40
C ILE A 175 -2.74 -28.33 0.54
N PHE A 176 -2.43 -27.35 1.39
CA PHE A 176 -1.07 -27.01 1.80
C PHE A 176 -0.80 -27.58 3.21
N ALA A 177 -0.82 -28.90 3.32
CA ALA A 177 -0.73 -29.61 4.60
C ALA A 177 0.47 -29.12 5.44
N GLY A 178 0.22 -28.94 6.76
CA GLY A 178 1.23 -28.47 7.70
C GLY A 178 1.48 -26.97 7.65
N THR A 179 0.62 -26.19 6.96
CA THR A 179 0.68 -24.73 6.97
C THR A 179 -0.51 -24.12 7.69
N LYS A 180 -0.25 -22.97 8.33
CA LYS A 180 -1.24 -22.14 9.00
C LYS A 180 -1.12 -20.70 8.51
N ARG A 181 -2.25 -19.98 8.41
CA ARG A 181 -2.28 -18.59 7.93
C ARG A 181 -3.36 -17.76 8.56
N ASP A 182 -3.10 -16.46 8.65
CA ASP A 182 -4.10 -15.46 9.01
C ASP A 182 -4.86 -15.01 7.76
N TRP A 183 -6.14 -14.66 7.96
CA TRP A 183 -6.99 -14.17 6.91
C TRP A 183 -8.17 -13.35 7.46
N TRP A 184 -8.76 -12.54 6.61
CA TRP A 184 -9.84 -11.62 6.94
C TRP A 184 -10.88 -11.63 5.85
N VAL A 185 -12.12 -11.30 6.23
CA VAL A 185 -13.24 -11.13 5.30
C VAL A 185 -13.81 -9.73 5.50
N TYR A 186 -13.91 -8.99 4.41
CA TYR A 186 -14.65 -7.72 4.36
C TYR A 186 -16.01 -7.98 3.74
N VAL A 187 -17.07 -7.49 4.42
CA VAL A 187 -18.45 -7.53 3.94
C VAL A 187 -18.92 -6.07 3.78
N PRO A 188 -19.31 -5.64 2.56
CA PRO A 188 -19.77 -4.28 2.33
C PRO A 188 -21.11 -4.01 3.03
N ALA A 189 -21.36 -2.76 3.43
CA ALA A 189 -22.59 -2.38 4.09
C ALA A 189 -23.85 -2.58 3.24
N GLN A 190 -23.70 -2.67 1.92
CA GLN A 190 -24.80 -2.92 0.97
C GLN A 190 -25.13 -4.41 0.79
N TYR A 191 -24.34 -5.31 1.39
CA TYR A 191 -24.66 -6.74 1.32
C TYR A 191 -25.94 -7.05 2.12
N THR A 192 -26.74 -7.95 1.58
CA THR A 192 -27.92 -8.54 2.24
C THR A 192 -28.00 -10.02 1.90
N ASP A 193 -28.58 -10.81 2.81
CA ASP A 193 -28.80 -12.25 2.60
C ASP A 193 -29.84 -12.56 1.51
N ALA A 194 -30.47 -11.53 0.92
CA ALA A 194 -31.42 -11.69 -0.17
C ALA A 194 -30.75 -11.88 -1.55
N SER A 195 -29.45 -11.55 -1.69
CA SER A 195 -28.75 -11.63 -2.96
C SER A 195 -27.30 -12.01 -2.78
N PRO A 196 -26.78 -13.04 -3.49
CA PRO A 196 -25.40 -13.42 -3.40
C PRO A 196 -24.47 -12.32 -3.95
N ALA A 197 -23.37 -12.07 -3.25
CA ALA A 197 -22.36 -11.06 -3.58
C ALA A 197 -21.31 -11.59 -4.56
N ALA A 198 -20.73 -10.71 -5.37
CA ALA A 198 -19.46 -10.98 -6.03
C ALA A 198 -18.35 -11.14 -5.00
N VAL A 199 -17.21 -11.72 -5.39
CA VAL A 199 -16.06 -11.91 -4.50
C VAL A 199 -14.76 -11.51 -5.16
N MET A 200 -13.85 -10.91 -4.37
CA MET A 200 -12.49 -10.63 -4.81
C MET A 200 -11.50 -11.08 -3.72
N VAL A 201 -10.54 -11.91 -4.12
CA VAL A 201 -9.50 -12.44 -3.24
C VAL A 201 -8.22 -11.61 -3.39
N PHE A 202 -7.58 -11.27 -2.28
CA PHE A 202 -6.32 -10.54 -2.22
C PHE A 202 -5.26 -11.37 -1.51
N GLN A 203 -4.18 -11.68 -2.21
CA GLN A 203 -2.99 -12.28 -1.64
C GLN A 203 -2.22 -11.27 -0.79
N ASP A 204 -1.37 -11.79 0.14
CA ASP A 204 -0.63 -10.97 1.12
C ASP A 204 -1.57 -10.02 1.89
N GLY A 205 -2.68 -10.56 2.35
CA GLY A 205 -3.89 -9.86 2.77
C GLY A 205 -3.73 -8.86 3.91
N ALA A 206 -2.66 -8.97 4.73
CA ALA A 206 -2.43 -8.07 5.87
C ALA A 206 -2.29 -6.59 5.46
N GLY A 207 -1.72 -6.31 4.28
CA GLY A 207 -1.63 -4.94 3.76
C GLY A 207 -2.95 -4.47 3.10
N PRO A 208 -3.48 -5.18 2.11
CA PRO A 208 -4.71 -4.82 1.42
C PRO A 208 -5.93 -4.59 2.30
N LYS A 209 -6.10 -5.33 3.40
CA LYS A 209 -7.22 -5.17 4.33
C LYS A 209 -7.36 -3.77 4.95
N ASP A 210 -6.28 -2.98 4.92
CA ASP A 210 -6.24 -1.66 5.55
C ASP A 210 -6.64 -0.52 4.58
N TYR A 211 -6.63 -0.75 3.26
CA TYR A 211 -6.97 0.30 2.28
C TYR A 211 -8.05 -0.12 1.26
N VAL A 212 -8.13 -1.38 0.89
CA VAL A 212 -9.13 -1.86 -0.09
C VAL A 212 -10.57 -1.62 0.36
N PRO A 213 -10.94 -1.82 1.65
CA PRO A 213 -12.30 -1.58 2.12
C PRO A 213 -12.83 -0.19 1.81
N THR A 214 -12.02 0.87 2.01
CA THR A 214 -12.41 2.25 1.70
C THR A 214 -12.70 2.44 0.22
N VAL A 215 -11.88 1.85 -0.65
CA VAL A 215 -12.10 1.92 -2.10
C VAL A 215 -13.38 1.17 -2.48
N PHE A 216 -13.60 -0.02 -1.92
CA PHE A 216 -14.82 -0.81 -2.18
C PHE A 216 -16.08 -0.06 -1.73
N ASP A 217 -16.08 0.50 -0.50
CA ASP A 217 -17.20 1.29 0.01
C ASP A 217 -17.58 2.40 -0.97
N ASN A 218 -16.58 3.16 -1.45
CA ASN A 218 -16.79 4.27 -2.37
C ASN A 218 -17.31 3.81 -3.75
N LEU A 219 -16.69 2.78 -4.33
CA LEU A 219 -17.06 2.31 -5.66
C LEU A 219 -18.41 1.58 -5.68
N ILE A 220 -18.73 0.80 -4.64
CA ILE A 220 -20.03 0.14 -4.51
C ILE A 220 -21.13 1.18 -4.32
N ALA A 221 -20.92 2.21 -3.49
CA ALA A 221 -21.87 3.30 -3.29
C ALA A 221 -22.13 4.09 -4.59
N LYS A 222 -21.11 4.27 -5.43
CA LYS A 222 -21.22 4.89 -6.77
C LYS A 222 -21.77 3.97 -7.84
N LYS A 223 -21.93 2.69 -7.55
CA LYS A 223 -22.30 1.62 -8.53
C LYS A 223 -21.26 1.44 -9.65
N ASP A 224 -20.01 1.79 -9.37
CA ASP A 224 -18.87 1.60 -10.28
C ASP A 224 -18.34 0.15 -10.23
N MET A 225 -18.71 -0.60 -9.20
CA MET A 225 -18.49 -2.03 -9.07
C MET A 225 -19.69 -2.69 -8.35
N PRO A 226 -19.91 -4.01 -8.52
CA PRO A 226 -20.98 -4.71 -7.81
C PRO A 226 -20.73 -4.77 -6.29
N VAL A 227 -21.78 -5.14 -5.54
CA VAL A 227 -21.62 -5.53 -4.13
C VAL A 227 -20.66 -6.71 -4.08
N THR A 228 -19.47 -6.49 -3.52
CA THR A 228 -18.35 -7.43 -3.59
C THR A 228 -17.78 -7.66 -2.19
N VAL A 229 -17.74 -8.92 -1.78
CA VAL A 229 -17.02 -9.37 -0.58
C VAL A 229 -15.53 -9.46 -0.91
N ALA A 230 -14.67 -8.94 -0.04
CA ALA A 230 -13.23 -9.14 -0.19
C ALA A 230 -12.72 -10.18 0.82
N ILE A 231 -11.81 -11.03 0.35
CA ILE A 231 -11.13 -12.03 1.16
C ILE A 231 -9.64 -11.72 1.12
N PHE A 232 -9.05 -11.43 2.27
CA PHE A 232 -7.65 -11.09 2.43
C PHE A 232 -6.91 -12.27 3.04
N ILE A 233 -5.95 -12.87 2.33
CA ILE A 233 -5.31 -14.12 2.74
C ILE A 233 -3.80 -13.95 2.80
N GLN A 234 -3.20 -14.31 3.93
CA GLN A 234 -1.75 -14.44 4.05
C GLN A 234 -1.27 -15.78 3.49
N PRO A 235 -0.04 -15.86 3.00
CA PRO A 235 0.57 -17.14 2.64
C PRO A 235 0.73 -18.01 3.89
N GLY A 236 0.84 -19.30 3.70
CA GLY A 236 1.04 -20.27 4.77
C GLY A 236 2.40 -20.11 5.46
N ILE A 237 2.38 -20.31 6.77
CA ILE A 237 3.57 -20.50 7.60
C ILE A 237 3.61 -21.99 8.00
N ARG A 238 4.74 -22.64 7.75
CA ARG A 238 4.94 -24.04 8.13
C ARG A 238 5.15 -24.19 9.65
N ALA A 239 5.01 -25.40 10.15
CA ALA A 239 5.18 -25.69 11.57
C ALA A 239 6.60 -25.35 12.10
N ASP A 240 7.61 -25.34 11.24
CA ASP A 240 8.98 -24.90 11.55
C ASP A 240 9.17 -23.38 11.55
N GLY A 241 8.09 -22.61 11.33
CA GLY A 241 8.11 -21.16 11.20
C GLY A 241 8.53 -20.67 9.80
N GLY A 242 8.87 -21.55 8.89
CA GLY A 242 9.29 -21.19 7.54
C GLY A 242 8.13 -20.72 6.66
N ALA A 243 8.36 -19.66 5.86
CA ALA A 243 7.38 -19.17 4.92
C ALA A 243 7.13 -20.18 3.78
N ASN A 244 5.86 -20.37 3.43
CA ASN A 244 5.47 -21.22 2.30
C ASN A 244 5.09 -20.39 1.04
N ARG A 245 5.28 -19.08 1.10
CA ARG A 245 4.79 -18.11 0.11
C ARG A 245 5.20 -18.43 -1.32
N SER A 246 6.49 -18.62 -1.58
CA SER A 246 6.96 -18.91 -2.96
C SER A 246 6.43 -20.24 -3.49
N PHE A 247 6.34 -21.27 -2.65
CA PHE A 247 5.75 -22.53 -3.06
C PHE A 247 4.26 -22.38 -3.44
N GLU A 248 3.50 -21.65 -2.63
CA GLU A 248 2.07 -21.46 -2.86
C GLU A 248 1.78 -20.55 -4.05
N TYR A 249 2.57 -19.48 -4.22
CA TYR A 249 2.24 -18.41 -5.15
C TYR A 249 2.95 -18.51 -6.49
N ASP A 250 4.22 -18.97 -6.51
CA ASP A 250 5.01 -18.98 -7.74
C ASP A 250 4.95 -20.33 -8.48
N THR A 251 4.31 -21.36 -7.91
CA THR A 251 4.15 -22.66 -8.58
C THR A 251 3.05 -22.59 -9.63
N LEU A 252 3.35 -22.94 -10.85
CA LEU A 252 2.40 -22.98 -11.96
C LEU A 252 1.55 -24.25 -11.89
N SER A 253 0.53 -24.25 -11.05
CA SER A 253 -0.40 -25.36 -10.86
C SER A 253 -1.78 -24.87 -10.43
N ASP A 254 -2.76 -25.75 -10.42
CA ASP A 254 -4.10 -25.45 -9.92
C ASP A 254 -4.24 -25.53 -8.40
N GLN A 255 -3.16 -25.85 -7.68
CA GLN A 255 -3.22 -26.15 -6.26
C GLN A 255 -3.73 -24.96 -5.43
N TYR A 256 -3.31 -23.73 -5.76
CA TYR A 256 -3.81 -22.56 -5.05
C TYR A 256 -5.29 -22.25 -5.40
N ALA A 257 -5.69 -22.47 -6.64
CA ALA A 257 -7.08 -22.35 -7.02
C ALA A 257 -7.96 -23.35 -6.25
N ARG A 258 -7.52 -24.60 -6.13
CA ARG A 258 -8.21 -25.61 -5.32
C ARG A 258 -8.28 -25.23 -3.85
N PHE A 259 -7.21 -24.69 -3.28
CA PHE A 259 -7.22 -24.17 -1.91
C PHE A 259 -8.31 -23.12 -1.71
N LEU A 260 -8.47 -22.18 -2.65
CA LEU A 260 -9.55 -21.20 -2.57
C LEU A 260 -10.93 -21.86 -2.71
N LEU A 261 -11.11 -22.74 -3.69
CA LEU A 261 -12.41 -23.33 -4.04
C LEU A 261 -12.88 -24.39 -3.04
N GLU A 262 -11.96 -25.17 -2.51
CA GLU A 262 -12.29 -26.33 -1.66
C GLU A 262 -12.22 -26.01 -0.15
N GLU A 263 -11.48 -24.95 0.22
CA GLU A 263 -11.29 -24.62 1.64
C GLU A 263 -11.82 -23.23 2.01
N ILE A 264 -11.41 -22.17 1.33
CA ILE A 264 -11.65 -20.79 1.78
C ILE A 264 -13.03 -20.29 1.40
N LEU A 265 -13.47 -20.43 0.13
CA LEU A 265 -14.78 -19.99 -0.28
C LEU A 265 -15.92 -20.71 0.47
N PRO A 266 -15.89 -22.04 0.66
CA PRO A 266 -16.89 -22.73 1.45
C PRO A 266 -16.95 -22.27 2.92
N GLU A 267 -15.81 -21.84 3.50
CA GLU A 267 -15.79 -21.30 4.86
C GLU A 267 -16.48 -19.94 4.95
N VAL A 268 -16.24 -19.05 3.97
CA VAL A 268 -16.92 -17.76 3.87
C VAL A 268 -18.42 -17.95 3.65
N GLU A 269 -18.81 -18.92 2.85
CA GLU A 269 -20.23 -19.21 2.51
C GLU A 269 -21.07 -19.71 3.68
N LYS A 270 -20.45 -20.06 4.81
CA LYS A 270 -21.19 -20.31 6.05
C LYS A 270 -21.89 -19.06 6.61
N THR A 271 -21.46 -17.88 6.20
CA THR A 271 -21.94 -16.60 6.76
C THR A 271 -22.34 -15.58 5.71
N VAL A 272 -21.90 -15.73 4.46
CA VAL A 272 -22.14 -14.77 3.37
C VAL A 272 -22.41 -15.53 2.07
N MET A 273 -23.54 -15.27 1.43
CA MET A 273 -23.83 -15.90 0.14
C MET A 273 -22.97 -15.31 -0.98
N LEU A 274 -22.18 -16.14 -1.64
CA LEU A 274 -21.32 -15.75 -2.76
C LEU A 274 -21.89 -16.25 -4.09
N ARG A 275 -21.59 -15.51 -5.17
CA ARG A 275 -21.87 -15.96 -6.55
C ARG A 275 -20.82 -16.99 -6.98
N HIS A 276 -21.29 -17.99 -7.75
CA HIS A 276 -20.42 -19.08 -8.18
C HIS A 276 -19.94 -18.94 -9.62
N ASP A 277 -20.49 -17.99 -10.39
CA ASP A 277 -20.07 -17.76 -11.76
C ASP A 277 -18.71 -17.03 -11.83
N ALA A 278 -17.89 -17.37 -12.82
CA ALA A 278 -16.56 -16.79 -12.99
C ALA A 278 -16.57 -15.26 -13.20
N ALA A 279 -17.65 -14.73 -13.81
CA ALA A 279 -17.79 -13.29 -14.02
C ALA A 279 -17.94 -12.50 -12.72
N SER A 280 -18.37 -13.16 -11.64
CA SER A 280 -18.52 -12.60 -10.31
C SER A 280 -17.30 -12.80 -9.40
N ARG A 281 -16.23 -13.44 -9.89
CA ARG A 281 -15.03 -13.75 -9.09
C ARG A 281 -13.78 -13.08 -9.66
N ALA A 282 -13.12 -12.32 -8.81
CA ALA A 282 -11.86 -11.64 -9.10
C ALA A 282 -10.77 -12.06 -8.12
N ILE A 283 -9.51 -11.89 -8.53
CA ILE A 283 -8.36 -12.20 -7.71
C ILE A 283 -7.23 -11.19 -7.95
N SER A 284 -6.53 -10.80 -6.89
CA SER A 284 -5.51 -9.77 -6.92
C SER A 284 -4.30 -10.13 -6.08
N GLY A 285 -3.15 -9.64 -6.48
CA GLY A 285 -1.94 -9.70 -5.68
C GLY A 285 -0.80 -8.89 -6.28
N ALA A 286 0.29 -8.78 -5.51
CA ALA A 286 1.50 -8.09 -5.91
C ALA A 286 2.70 -9.05 -5.88
N SER A 287 3.66 -8.86 -6.79
CA SER A 287 4.86 -9.70 -6.87
C SER A 287 4.50 -11.19 -7.08
N SER A 288 4.96 -12.08 -6.22
CA SER A 288 4.50 -13.48 -6.23
C SER A 288 2.97 -13.60 -6.10
N GLY A 289 2.31 -12.71 -5.35
CA GLY A 289 0.84 -12.66 -5.30
C GLY A 289 0.21 -12.30 -6.65
N GLY A 290 0.89 -11.49 -7.46
CA GLY A 290 0.43 -11.11 -8.79
C GLY A 290 0.45 -12.26 -9.79
N ILE A 291 1.51 -13.05 -9.80
CA ILE A 291 1.55 -14.28 -10.62
C ILE A 291 0.58 -15.33 -10.07
N CYS A 292 0.43 -15.48 -8.76
CA CYS A 292 -0.55 -16.36 -8.15
C CYS A 292 -1.97 -16.03 -8.63
N ALA A 293 -2.34 -14.75 -8.63
CA ALA A 293 -3.64 -14.28 -9.12
C ALA A 293 -3.86 -14.68 -10.60
N PHE A 294 -2.84 -14.50 -11.43
CA PHE A 294 -2.89 -14.91 -12.83
C PHE A 294 -3.00 -16.42 -12.97
N THR A 295 -2.19 -17.18 -12.23
CA THR A 295 -2.18 -18.65 -12.27
C THR A 295 -3.54 -19.23 -11.87
N VAL A 296 -4.19 -18.70 -10.83
CA VAL A 296 -5.54 -19.15 -10.43
C VAL A 296 -6.55 -18.99 -11.56
N ALA A 297 -6.60 -17.84 -12.19
CA ALA A 297 -7.52 -17.62 -13.31
C ALA A 297 -7.09 -18.41 -14.57
N TRP A 298 -5.80 -18.61 -14.77
CA TRP A 298 -5.29 -19.41 -15.88
C TRP A 298 -5.67 -20.89 -15.75
N GLU A 299 -5.55 -21.46 -14.56
CA GLU A 299 -5.86 -22.88 -14.29
C GLU A 299 -7.37 -23.13 -14.15
N ARG A 300 -8.11 -22.16 -13.61
CA ARG A 300 -9.54 -22.25 -13.34
C ARG A 300 -10.34 -21.08 -13.95
N PRO A 301 -10.30 -20.89 -15.29
CA PRO A 301 -10.92 -19.73 -15.93
C PRO A 301 -12.46 -19.72 -15.85
N ASN A 302 -13.08 -20.88 -15.58
CA ASN A 302 -14.51 -21.00 -15.34
C ASN A 302 -14.93 -20.71 -13.90
N GLU A 303 -13.94 -20.48 -13.01
CA GLU A 303 -14.15 -20.13 -11.61
C GLU A 303 -13.71 -18.68 -11.30
N PHE A 304 -12.62 -18.23 -11.88
CA PHE A 304 -12.10 -16.87 -11.75
C PHE A 304 -11.81 -16.28 -13.13
N SER A 305 -12.50 -15.19 -13.47
CA SER A 305 -12.31 -14.56 -14.78
C SER A 305 -11.68 -13.18 -14.74
N LYS A 306 -11.38 -12.62 -13.57
CA LYS A 306 -10.83 -11.27 -13.43
C LYS A 306 -9.55 -11.29 -12.59
N VAL A 307 -8.47 -10.76 -13.17
CA VAL A 307 -7.12 -10.71 -12.57
C VAL A 307 -6.67 -9.27 -12.44
N LEU A 308 -6.19 -8.90 -11.23
CA LEU A 308 -5.47 -7.67 -10.96
C LEU A 308 -4.09 -8.04 -10.43
N SER A 309 -3.06 -7.85 -11.25
CA SER A 309 -1.67 -8.20 -10.93
C SER A 309 -0.80 -6.94 -10.92
N TRP A 310 -0.20 -6.64 -9.78
CA TRP A 310 0.76 -5.55 -9.65
C TRP A 310 2.17 -6.10 -9.52
N ILE A 311 3.14 -5.49 -10.21
CA ILE A 311 4.56 -5.89 -10.16
C ILE A 311 4.74 -7.42 -10.19
N GLY A 312 3.97 -8.10 -11.05
CA GLY A 312 3.83 -9.55 -11.04
C GLY A 312 5.15 -10.27 -11.31
N SER A 313 5.43 -11.31 -10.52
CA SER A 313 6.67 -12.10 -10.64
C SER A 313 6.59 -13.09 -11.82
N PHE A 314 6.36 -12.61 -13.03
CA PHE A 314 6.39 -13.45 -14.25
C PHE A 314 7.83 -13.83 -14.64
N THR A 315 8.67 -14.03 -13.66
CA THR A 315 10.08 -14.41 -13.68
C THR A 315 10.26 -15.82 -13.12
N ASN A 316 11.48 -16.21 -12.78
CA ASN A 316 11.75 -17.58 -12.32
C ASN A 316 12.01 -17.68 -10.81
N ILE A 317 11.06 -17.22 -9.98
CA ILE A 317 11.13 -17.43 -8.51
C ILE A 317 10.78 -18.87 -8.14
N ALA A 318 9.84 -19.49 -8.87
CA ALA A 318 9.32 -20.81 -8.55
C ALA A 318 10.30 -21.89 -8.46
N SER A 319 11.34 -21.66 -8.50
CA SER A 319 12.24 -22.50 -8.46
C SER A 319 12.58 -23.50 -7.73
N GLY A 320 12.17 -23.91 -7.20
CA GLY A 320 12.84 -24.93 -6.41
C GLY A 320 13.46 -26.08 -7.12
N LYS A 321 13.02 -26.52 -8.18
CA LYS A 321 13.50 -27.80 -8.72
C LYS A 321 13.99 -27.75 -10.17
N THR A 322 13.43 -26.92 -11.02
CA THR A 322 13.95 -26.74 -12.37
C THR A 322 13.76 -25.30 -12.85
N VAL A 323 14.76 -24.76 -13.53
CA VAL A 323 14.65 -23.47 -14.24
C VAL A 323 13.58 -23.48 -15.34
N ARG A 324 12.91 -24.60 -15.57
CA ARG A 324 11.94 -24.78 -16.64
C ARG A 324 10.51 -24.41 -16.25
N GLU A 325 10.21 -24.30 -14.95
CA GLU A 325 8.84 -24.22 -14.44
C GLU A 325 8.50 -22.89 -13.77
N GLY A 326 9.11 -21.81 -14.17
CA GLY A 326 8.86 -20.47 -13.61
C GLY A 326 7.84 -19.65 -14.40
N GLY A 327 7.45 -18.52 -13.83
CA GLY A 327 6.50 -17.59 -14.41
C GLY A 327 6.87 -17.04 -15.78
N HIS A 328 8.16 -17.05 -16.12
CA HIS A 328 8.68 -16.69 -17.44
C HIS A 328 8.09 -17.55 -18.58
N ASN A 329 7.54 -18.73 -18.28
CA ASN A 329 6.90 -19.58 -19.28
C ASN A 329 5.54 -19.02 -19.75
N TYR A 330 4.91 -18.12 -19.00
CA TYR A 330 3.60 -17.58 -19.38
C TYR A 330 3.62 -16.83 -20.71
N GLU A 331 4.73 -16.24 -21.11
CA GLU A 331 4.85 -15.64 -22.44
C GLU A 331 4.50 -16.66 -23.53
N ALA A 332 5.15 -17.82 -23.51
CA ALA A 332 4.93 -18.87 -24.52
C ALA A 332 3.59 -19.59 -24.31
N MET A 333 3.20 -19.83 -23.07
CA MET A 333 1.94 -20.50 -22.74
C MET A 333 0.74 -19.71 -23.25
N VAL A 334 0.69 -18.39 -23.02
CA VAL A 334 -0.39 -17.51 -23.50
C VAL A 334 -0.50 -17.53 -25.03
N ARG A 335 0.63 -17.55 -25.73
CA ARG A 335 0.68 -17.56 -27.21
C ARG A 335 0.26 -18.89 -27.84
N LYS A 336 0.54 -20.01 -27.16
CA LYS A 336 0.38 -21.36 -27.69
C LYS A 336 -0.86 -22.07 -27.18
N THR A 337 -1.59 -21.49 -26.24
CA THR A 337 -2.82 -22.06 -25.69
C THR A 337 -4.04 -21.31 -26.25
N PRO A 338 -5.15 -21.99 -26.54
CA PRO A 338 -6.40 -21.33 -26.88
C PRO A 338 -6.79 -20.28 -25.84
N ARG A 339 -7.28 -19.11 -26.31
CA ARG A 339 -7.63 -18.00 -25.43
C ARG A 339 -8.64 -18.42 -24.36
N LYS A 340 -8.30 -18.20 -23.10
CA LYS A 340 -9.19 -18.42 -21.96
C LYS A 340 -10.10 -17.20 -21.71
N PRO A 341 -11.29 -17.35 -21.14
CA PRO A 341 -12.24 -16.25 -20.93
C PRO A 341 -11.87 -15.43 -19.67
N ILE A 342 -10.67 -14.91 -19.61
CA ILE A 342 -10.17 -14.10 -18.49
C ILE A 342 -9.87 -12.66 -18.93
N ARG A 343 -10.09 -11.73 -18.01
CA ARG A 343 -9.75 -10.31 -18.13
C ARG A 343 -8.58 -10.02 -17.21
N VAL A 344 -7.55 -9.34 -17.69
CA VAL A 344 -6.29 -9.17 -16.99
C VAL A 344 -5.88 -7.71 -16.91
N PHE A 345 -5.75 -7.17 -15.70
CA PHE A 345 -5.12 -5.89 -15.45
C PHE A 345 -3.72 -6.14 -14.91
N LEU A 346 -2.71 -5.62 -15.60
CA LEU A 346 -1.31 -5.64 -15.18
C LEU A 346 -0.85 -4.23 -14.83
N GLN A 347 -0.03 -4.12 -13.78
CA GLN A 347 0.72 -2.91 -13.47
C GLN A 347 2.16 -3.26 -13.15
N ASP A 348 3.11 -2.46 -13.65
CA ASP A 348 4.53 -2.58 -13.33
C ASP A 348 5.25 -1.24 -13.53
N GLY A 349 6.54 -1.16 -13.17
CA GLY A 349 7.36 0.04 -13.28
C GLY A 349 8.74 -0.23 -13.86
N ALA A 350 9.30 0.80 -14.51
CA ALA A 350 10.60 0.71 -15.20
C ALA A 350 11.78 0.49 -14.25
N ASN A 351 11.63 0.87 -12.96
CA ASN A 351 12.65 0.70 -11.94
C ASN A 351 12.39 -0.51 -11.03
N ASP A 352 11.54 -1.46 -11.47
CA ASP A 352 11.30 -2.70 -10.75
C ASP A 352 12.55 -3.61 -10.77
N LEU A 353 12.49 -4.73 -10.06
CA LEU A 353 13.62 -5.63 -9.83
C LEU A 353 14.26 -6.16 -11.12
N ASP A 354 15.58 -6.20 -11.07
CA ASP A 354 16.45 -6.94 -12.00
C ASP A 354 17.47 -7.72 -11.18
N ASN A 355 17.31 -9.05 -11.10
CA ASN A 355 18.12 -9.89 -10.25
C ASN A 355 18.27 -11.33 -10.81
N ALA A 356 18.81 -12.24 -10.00
CA ALA A 356 19.03 -13.64 -10.42
C ALA A 356 17.76 -14.41 -10.83
N ASN A 357 16.57 -13.96 -10.42
CA ASN A 357 15.30 -14.58 -10.81
C ASN A 357 14.77 -14.05 -12.15
N GLY A 358 15.27 -12.91 -12.62
CA GLY A 358 14.89 -12.27 -13.86
C GLY A 358 14.71 -10.75 -13.75
N ASN A 359 14.23 -10.15 -14.83
CA ASN A 359 13.90 -8.73 -14.93
C ASN A 359 12.39 -8.55 -14.96
N TRP A 360 11.81 -7.95 -13.92
CA TRP A 360 10.35 -7.77 -13.77
C TRP A 360 9.76 -6.86 -14.84
N PRO A 361 10.34 -5.68 -15.13
CA PRO A 361 9.85 -4.81 -16.21
C PRO A 361 9.71 -5.53 -17.55
N LEU A 362 10.74 -6.27 -17.97
CA LEU A 362 10.72 -7.00 -19.24
C LEU A 362 9.72 -8.16 -19.19
N ALA A 363 9.64 -8.90 -18.08
CA ALA A 363 8.73 -10.03 -17.93
C ALA A 363 7.27 -9.60 -18.02
N ASN A 364 6.88 -8.51 -17.36
CA ASN A 364 5.52 -7.96 -17.44
C ASN A 364 5.21 -7.39 -18.84
N GLN A 365 6.17 -6.74 -19.48
CA GLN A 365 6.01 -6.24 -20.86
C GLN A 365 5.84 -7.40 -21.86
N THR A 366 6.64 -8.47 -21.76
CA THR A 366 6.49 -9.64 -22.64
C THR A 366 5.19 -10.37 -22.42
N LEU A 367 4.73 -10.51 -21.17
CA LEU A 367 3.40 -11.06 -20.89
C LEU A 367 2.29 -10.18 -21.50
N ALA A 368 2.35 -8.86 -21.33
CA ALA A 368 1.38 -7.92 -21.91
C ALA A 368 1.34 -8.06 -23.45
N LYS A 369 2.51 -8.19 -24.10
CA LYS A 369 2.58 -8.44 -25.55
C LYS A 369 2.00 -9.79 -25.95
N SER A 370 2.12 -10.81 -25.09
CA SER A 370 1.53 -12.13 -25.35
C SER A 370 0.01 -12.12 -25.21
N LEU A 371 -0.52 -11.41 -24.20
CA LEU A 371 -1.94 -11.17 -24.03
C LEU A 371 -2.52 -10.41 -25.24
N SER A 372 -1.82 -9.39 -25.74
CA SER A 372 -2.17 -8.65 -26.94
C SER A 372 -2.22 -9.58 -28.17
N PHE A 373 -1.17 -10.36 -28.38
CA PHE A 373 -1.08 -11.31 -29.50
C PHE A 373 -2.26 -12.31 -29.50
N ALA A 374 -2.58 -12.86 -28.32
CA ALA A 374 -3.68 -13.82 -28.15
C ALA A 374 -5.05 -13.15 -28.01
N ARG A 375 -5.16 -11.83 -28.21
CA ARG A 375 -6.39 -11.03 -28.18
C ARG A 375 -7.17 -11.14 -26.87
N TYR A 376 -6.46 -11.21 -25.72
CA TYR A 376 -7.11 -11.12 -24.41
C TYR A 376 -7.71 -9.74 -24.16
N ASP A 377 -8.71 -9.67 -23.32
CA ASP A 377 -9.19 -8.44 -22.72
C ASP A 377 -8.23 -8.06 -21.59
N TYR A 378 -7.27 -7.18 -21.87
CA TYR A 378 -6.23 -6.80 -20.92
C TYR A 378 -5.95 -5.29 -20.93
N ARG A 379 -5.43 -4.81 -19.82
CA ARG A 379 -4.85 -3.47 -19.67
C ARG A 379 -3.49 -3.60 -19.00
N PHE A 380 -2.53 -2.81 -19.40
CA PHE A 380 -1.21 -2.75 -18.81
C PHE A 380 -0.84 -1.30 -18.50
N GLU A 381 -0.71 -0.98 -17.22
CA GLU A 381 -0.23 0.30 -16.73
C GLU A 381 1.25 0.18 -16.39
N PHE A 382 2.10 0.83 -17.18
CA PHE A 382 3.54 0.79 -17.02
C PHE A 382 4.05 2.19 -16.67
N GLY A 383 4.61 2.34 -15.47
CA GLY A 383 5.12 3.60 -14.94
C GLY A 383 6.63 3.60 -14.71
N GLN A 384 7.09 4.47 -13.83
CA GLN A 384 8.49 4.56 -13.41
C GLN A 384 8.76 3.88 -12.06
N GLY A 385 7.74 3.29 -11.43
CA GLY A 385 7.79 2.75 -10.07
C GLY A 385 8.85 1.68 -9.85
N PHE A 386 9.18 1.47 -8.57
CA PHE A 386 10.01 0.38 -8.08
C PHE A 386 9.17 -0.85 -7.71
N HIS A 387 9.80 -1.87 -7.13
CA HIS A 387 9.09 -3.05 -6.61
C HIS A 387 8.29 -2.71 -5.35
N SER A 388 7.25 -1.91 -5.52
CA SER A 388 6.40 -1.42 -4.43
C SER A 388 4.92 -1.41 -4.83
N ASN A 389 4.03 -1.40 -3.83
CA ASN A 389 2.59 -1.30 -4.07
C ASN A 389 2.11 0.15 -4.28
N ARG A 390 3.00 1.16 -4.31
CA ARG A 390 2.59 2.58 -4.34
C ARG A 390 1.82 2.93 -5.60
N HIS A 391 2.35 2.61 -6.77
CA HIS A 391 1.68 2.85 -8.04
C HIS A 391 0.33 2.09 -8.12
N GLY A 392 0.35 0.78 -7.81
CA GLY A 392 -0.88 -0.03 -7.81
C GLY A 392 -1.98 0.55 -6.92
N ARG A 393 -1.62 1.01 -5.70
CA ARG A 393 -2.57 1.65 -4.77
C ARG A 393 -3.12 2.97 -5.31
N ALA A 394 -2.28 3.79 -5.93
CA ALA A 394 -2.70 5.08 -6.51
C ALA A 394 -3.76 4.90 -7.61
N ILE A 395 -3.64 3.84 -8.42
CA ILE A 395 -4.57 3.56 -9.52
C ILE A 395 -5.63 2.50 -9.18
N LEU A 396 -5.71 2.02 -7.94
CA LEU A 396 -6.63 0.94 -7.56
C LEU A 396 -8.10 1.23 -7.91
N PRO A 397 -8.67 2.42 -7.62
CA PRO A 397 -10.06 2.70 -7.97
C PRO A 397 -10.34 2.55 -9.47
N ASP A 398 -9.47 3.07 -10.31
CA ASP A 398 -9.65 2.99 -11.77
C ASP A 398 -9.37 1.59 -12.31
N SER A 399 -8.44 0.86 -11.69
CA SER A 399 -8.19 -0.55 -12.01
C SER A 399 -9.43 -1.41 -11.74
N LEU A 400 -10.12 -1.17 -10.62
CA LEU A 400 -11.36 -1.87 -10.26
C LEU A 400 -12.52 -1.50 -11.20
N ARG A 401 -12.71 -0.22 -11.53
CA ARG A 401 -13.70 0.21 -12.55
C ARG A 401 -13.47 -0.51 -13.87
N TRP A 402 -12.22 -0.55 -14.31
CA TRP A 402 -11.87 -1.24 -15.54
C TRP A 402 -12.13 -2.75 -15.45
N LEU A 403 -11.80 -3.37 -14.32
CA LEU A 403 -11.95 -4.80 -14.09
C LEU A 403 -13.41 -5.23 -14.07
N TRP A 404 -14.27 -4.44 -13.43
CA TRP A 404 -15.71 -4.70 -13.28
C TRP A 404 -16.58 -4.09 -14.39
N ARG A 405 -15.99 -3.38 -15.36
CA ARG A 405 -16.79 -2.76 -16.45
C ARG A 405 -17.64 -3.79 -17.18
N GLY A 406 -18.89 -3.42 -17.46
CA GLY A 406 -19.83 -4.28 -18.16
C GLY A 406 -20.27 -5.52 -17.38
N TYR A 407 -20.01 -5.54 -16.07
CA TYR A 407 -20.53 -6.60 -15.21
C TYR A 407 -22.06 -6.44 -15.06
N THR A 408 -22.77 -7.51 -15.36
CA THR A 408 -24.21 -7.68 -15.08
C THR A 408 -24.37 -8.98 -14.29
N PRO A 409 -25.02 -8.91 -13.09
CA PRO A 409 -25.19 -10.07 -12.21
C PRO A 409 -26.10 -11.14 -12.81
#